data_6a93b2b8226a4d32541ae89aa6344f70
#
_entry.id   6a93b2b8226a4d32541ae89aa6344f70
#
_cell.length_a   1.000
_cell.length_b   1.000
_cell.length_c   1.000
_cell.angle_alpha   90.00
_cell.angle_beta   90.00
_cell.angle_gamma   90.00
#
_symmetry.space_group_name_H-M   'P 1'
#
loop_
_entity.id
_entity.type
_entity.pdbx_description
1 polymer ?
#
loop_
_entity_poly.entity_id
_entity_poly.type
_entity_poly.pdbx_seq_one_letter_code
_entity_poly.pdbx_strand_id
1 'polypeptide(L)'
;MLSRLGVSNVQNDTMSGGEETRAKIAAAFSQQVHGILADEPTSHLDLNGIDLLIGQLKAFDGALLVISHDRYFLDMVVDKIWELKDGKITEYWGGYSDYLRQKEEERQHQAVEYELMMKERERLESAVQENASKLID
;
A
#
# COMPACT_ATOMS: atom_id res chain seq x y z
N MET A 1 20.77 -15.45 2.77
CA MET A 1 20.93 -15.02 1.37
C MET A 1 20.76 -13.51 1.14
N LEU A 2 20.07 -12.80 2.03
CA LEU A 2 19.88 -11.34 1.96
C LEU A 2 21.12 -10.50 2.29
N SER A 3 22.08 -11.04 3.06
CA SER A 3 23.32 -10.34 3.42
C SER A 3 24.27 -10.04 2.25
N ARG A 4 24.10 -10.68 1.11
CA ARG A 4 24.90 -10.42 -0.11
C ARG A 4 24.43 -9.22 -0.93
N LEU A 5 23.23 -8.69 -0.67
CA LEU A 5 22.65 -7.57 -1.41
C LEU A 5 22.77 -6.23 -0.66
N GLY A 6 23.41 -6.21 0.52
CA GLY A 6 23.52 -4.98 1.33
C GLY A 6 22.16 -4.46 1.77
N VAL A 7 21.22 -5.33 2.09
CA VAL A 7 19.89 -4.99 2.62
C VAL A 7 19.87 -5.27 4.12
N SER A 8 19.48 -4.28 4.92
CA SER A 8 19.21 -4.47 6.35
C SER A 8 17.72 -4.70 6.57
N ASN A 9 17.38 -5.72 7.34
CA ASN A 9 16.03 -6.01 7.77
C ASN A 9 15.83 -5.47 9.19
N VAL A 10 14.90 -4.54 9.34
CA VAL A 10 14.50 -3.97 10.63
C VAL A 10 13.15 -4.57 10.99
N GLN A 11 13.17 -5.65 11.77
CA GLN A 11 11.97 -6.25 12.34
C GLN A 11 11.78 -5.77 13.78
N ASN A 12 10.53 -5.55 14.13
CA ASN A 12 10.14 -5.22 15.48
C ASN A 12 10.03 -6.51 16.30
N ASP A 13 11.05 -6.79 17.11
CA ASP A 13 10.98 -7.87 18.09
C ASP A 13 10.13 -7.42 19.29
N THR A 14 9.14 -8.22 19.64
CA THR A 14 8.12 -7.94 20.66
C THR A 14 8.64 -7.81 22.09
N MET A 15 9.94 -7.91 22.31
CA MET A 15 10.54 -7.99 23.67
C MET A 15 11.29 -6.75 24.12
N SER A 16 11.44 -5.73 23.28
CA SER A 16 12.22 -4.54 23.64
C SER A 16 11.56 -3.28 23.12
N GLY A 17 11.36 -2.30 23.96
CA GLY A 17 10.69 -1.04 23.61
C GLY A 17 11.39 -0.23 22.49
N GLY A 18 10.87 0.94 22.18
CA GLY A 18 11.32 1.82 21.09
C GLY A 18 12.82 2.10 21.01
N GLU A 19 13.58 1.88 22.12
CA GLU A 19 15.03 2.04 22.14
C GLU A 19 15.77 1.02 21.28
N GLU A 20 15.34 -0.25 21.27
CA GLU A 20 15.97 -1.27 20.44
C GLU A 20 15.63 -1.07 18.95
N THR A 21 14.40 -0.69 18.64
CA THR A 21 14.01 -0.33 17.28
C THR A 21 14.87 0.83 16.76
N ARG A 22 15.07 1.88 17.56
CA ARG A 22 15.94 3.01 17.22
C ARG A 22 17.40 2.59 17.03
N ALA A 23 17.91 1.70 17.89
CA ALA A 23 19.28 1.19 17.79
C ALA A 23 19.49 0.36 16.52
N LYS A 24 18.53 -0.51 16.17
CA LYS A 24 18.56 -1.29 14.92
C LYS A 24 18.53 -0.39 13.68
N ILE A 25 17.68 0.64 13.69
CA ILE A 25 17.61 1.61 12.62
C ILE A 25 18.89 2.42 12.50
N ALA A 26 19.43 2.93 13.62
CA ALA A 26 20.69 3.65 13.64
C ALA A 26 21.86 2.77 13.14
N ALA A 27 21.89 1.48 13.51
CA ALA A 27 22.87 0.53 13.00
C ALA A 27 22.73 0.29 11.50
N ALA A 28 21.49 0.23 10.96
CA ALA A 28 21.28 0.10 9.53
C ALA A 28 21.78 1.34 8.77
N PHE A 29 21.59 2.55 9.31
CA PHE A 29 22.09 3.79 8.71
C PHE A 29 23.60 3.95 8.81
N SER A 30 24.25 3.39 9.84
CA SER A 30 25.72 3.45 9.99
C SER A 30 26.47 2.50 9.06
N GLN A 31 25.79 1.49 8.53
CA GLN A 31 26.32 0.59 7.51
C GLN A 31 26.06 1.19 6.12
N GLN A 32 26.99 1.06 5.22
CA GLN A 32 26.79 1.45 3.81
C GLN A 32 25.86 0.43 3.11
N VAL A 33 24.57 0.45 3.47
CA VAL A 33 23.55 -0.43 2.89
C VAL A 33 22.89 0.26 1.71
N HIS A 34 22.53 -0.52 0.70
CA HIS A 34 21.85 -0.02 -0.48
C HIS A 34 20.32 -0.02 -0.35
N GLY A 35 19.81 -0.68 0.68
CA GLY A 35 18.37 -0.75 0.92
C GLY A 35 18.02 -1.16 2.34
N ILE A 36 16.83 -0.74 2.77
CA ILE A 36 16.24 -1.05 4.08
C ILE A 36 14.91 -1.75 3.85
N LEU A 37 14.72 -2.86 4.55
CA LEU A 37 13.42 -3.51 4.72
C LEU A 37 12.96 -3.29 6.16
N ALA A 38 11.86 -2.57 6.34
CA ALA A 38 11.30 -2.25 7.64
C ALA A 38 9.90 -2.85 7.78
N ASP A 39 9.72 -3.70 8.79
CA ASP A 39 8.44 -4.33 9.13
C ASP A 39 7.92 -3.74 10.44
N GLU A 40 6.78 -3.02 10.36
CA GLU A 40 6.12 -2.30 11.46
C GLU A 40 7.09 -1.44 12.31
N PRO A 41 7.90 -0.56 11.70
CA PRO A 41 8.97 0.14 12.42
C PRO A 41 8.46 1.16 13.45
N THR A 42 7.19 1.53 13.41
CA THR A 42 6.58 2.52 14.32
C THR A 42 5.88 1.91 15.52
N SER A 43 5.73 0.59 15.60
CA SER A 43 4.79 -0.07 16.52
C SER A 43 5.10 0.11 18.02
N HIS A 44 6.31 0.51 18.41
CA HIS A 44 6.69 0.77 19.80
C HIS A 44 7.26 2.18 20.01
N LEU A 45 7.06 3.07 19.05
CA LEU A 45 7.53 4.45 19.12
C LEU A 45 6.41 5.38 19.59
N ASP A 46 6.77 6.37 20.39
CA ASP A 46 5.96 7.57 20.64
C ASP A 46 6.02 8.52 19.42
N LEU A 47 5.21 9.57 19.43
CA LEU A 47 5.15 10.55 18.33
C LEU A 47 6.53 11.14 18.00
N ASN A 48 7.31 11.49 19.02
CA ASN A 48 8.67 12.02 18.81
C ASN A 48 9.59 10.97 18.17
N GLY A 49 9.48 9.72 18.56
CA GLY A 49 10.22 8.62 17.96
C GLY A 49 9.84 8.39 16.50
N ILE A 50 8.56 8.49 16.16
CA ILE A 50 8.06 8.39 14.78
C ILE A 50 8.62 9.53 13.93
N ASP A 51 8.58 10.78 14.41
CA ASP A 51 9.09 11.94 13.68
C ASP A 51 10.61 11.86 13.45
N LEU A 52 11.36 11.38 14.44
CA LEU A 52 12.79 11.11 14.28
C LEU A 52 13.07 10.03 13.22
N LEU A 53 12.30 8.95 13.25
CA LEU A 53 12.40 7.87 12.26
C LEU A 53 12.09 8.37 10.85
N ILE A 54 11.02 9.14 10.69
CA ILE A 54 10.65 9.77 9.41
C ILE A 54 11.82 10.62 8.90
N GLY A 55 12.40 11.45 9.73
CA GLY A 55 13.55 12.29 9.35
C GLY A 55 14.74 11.48 8.87
N GLN A 56 15.07 10.38 9.54
CA GLN A 56 16.16 9.49 9.16
C GLN A 56 15.87 8.76 7.84
N LEU A 57 14.66 8.23 7.66
CA LEU A 57 14.30 7.52 6.43
C LEU A 57 14.22 8.45 5.22
N LYS A 58 13.78 9.68 5.39
CA LYS A 58 13.80 10.71 4.32
C LYS A 58 15.21 11.13 3.91
N ALA A 59 16.15 11.06 4.82
CA ALA A 59 17.57 11.36 4.54
C ALA A 59 18.32 10.17 3.93
N PHE A 60 17.73 8.98 3.93
CA PHE A 60 18.33 7.78 3.38
C PHE A 60 18.30 7.80 1.85
N ASP A 61 19.49 7.70 1.24
CA ASP A 61 19.67 7.67 -0.21
C ASP A 61 19.80 6.22 -0.71
N GLY A 62 18.74 5.44 -0.55
CA GLY A 62 18.71 4.04 -0.96
C GLY A 62 17.28 3.54 -1.13
N ALA A 63 17.14 2.28 -1.50
CA ALA A 63 15.82 1.65 -1.62
C ALA A 63 15.21 1.40 -0.23
N LEU A 64 13.95 1.77 -0.05
CA LEU A 64 13.19 1.53 1.17
C LEU A 64 11.94 0.72 0.86
N LEU A 65 11.80 -0.42 1.53
CA LEU A 65 10.55 -1.20 1.53
C LEU A 65 10.03 -1.27 2.96
N VAL A 66 8.80 -0.77 3.15
CA VAL A 66 8.15 -0.68 4.45
C VAL A 66 6.85 -1.47 4.45
N ILE A 67 6.62 -2.21 5.54
CA ILE A 67 5.32 -2.76 5.89
C ILE A 67 4.85 -2.01 7.15
N SER A 68 3.72 -1.31 7.07
CA SER A 68 3.19 -0.55 8.20
C SER A 68 1.68 -0.35 8.10
N HIS A 69 1.03 -0.26 9.25
CA HIS A 69 -0.37 0.18 9.39
C HIS A 69 -0.49 1.66 9.81
N ASP A 70 0.63 2.33 10.05
CA ASP A 70 0.66 3.73 10.42
C ASP A 70 0.51 4.64 9.17
N ARG A 71 -0.68 5.20 9.02
CA ARG A 71 -1.05 6.03 7.86
C ARG A 71 -0.22 7.31 7.77
N TYR A 72 0.00 7.96 8.90
CA TYR A 72 0.81 9.19 8.96
C TYR A 72 2.24 8.91 8.54
N PHE A 73 2.84 7.85 9.07
CA PHE A 73 4.18 7.42 8.72
C PHE A 73 4.30 7.12 7.21
N LEU A 74 3.36 6.36 6.65
CA LEU A 74 3.35 6.04 5.22
C LEU A 74 3.23 7.31 4.35
N ASP A 75 2.32 8.25 4.70
CA ASP A 75 2.18 9.50 3.97
C ASP A 75 3.47 10.35 3.97
N MET A 76 4.26 10.26 5.04
CA MET A 76 5.48 11.05 5.19
C MET A 76 6.71 10.44 4.54
N VAL A 77 6.74 9.12 4.33
CA VAL A 77 7.97 8.40 4.01
C VAL A 77 7.95 7.78 2.62
N VAL A 78 6.79 7.32 2.14
CA VAL A 78 6.73 6.56 0.89
C VAL A 78 6.18 7.40 -0.26
N ASP A 79 6.67 7.15 -1.44
CA ASP A 79 6.26 7.73 -2.74
C ASP A 79 5.45 6.75 -3.58
N LYS A 80 5.29 5.51 -3.07
CA LYS A 80 4.58 4.44 -3.76
C LYS A 80 4.04 3.41 -2.77
N ILE A 81 2.83 2.92 -3.02
CA ILE A 81 2.21 1.83 -2.24
C ILE A 81 1.97 0.62 -3.14
N TRP A 82 2.31 -0.54 -2.63
CA TRP A 82 1.97 -1.82 -3.22
C TRP A 82 0.86 -2.50 -2.42
N GLU A 83 -0.29 -2.65 -3.03
CA GLU A 83 -1.39 -3.44 -2.46
C GLU A 83 -1.26 -4.90 -2.91
N LEU A 84 -1.13 -5.81 -1.96
CA LEU A 84 -1.19 -7.24 -2.23
C LEU A 84 -2.62 -7.75 -1.97
N LYS A 85 -3.31 -8.14 -3.04
CA LYS A 85 -4.66 -8.68 -2.95
C LYS A 85 -4.83 -9.85 -3.93
N ASP A 86 -5.40 -10.95 -3.46
CA ASP A 86 -5.70 -12.15 -4.25
C ASP A 86 -4.48 -12.67 -5.05
N GLY A 87 -3.29 -12.62 -4.43
CA GLY A 87 -2.03 -13.03 -5.04
C GLY A 87 -1.49 -12.10 -6.12
N LYS A 88 -2.06 -10.91 -6.27
CA LYS A 88 -1.63 -9.88 -7.20
C LYS A 88 -1.14 -8.65 -6.48
N ILE A 89 -0.15 -8.00 -7.06
CA ILE A 89 0.35 -6.71 -6.60
C ILE A 89 -0.16 -5.62 -7.53
N THR A 90 -0.82 -4.62 -6.94
CA THR A 90 -1.21 -3.39 -7.63
C THR A 90 -0.41 -2.23 -7.06
N GLU A 91 0.13 -1.39 -7.94
CA GLU A 91 0.98 -0.26 -7.59
C GLU A 91 0.19 1.03 -7.64
N TYR A 92 0.32 1.85 -6.59
CA TYR A 92 -0.28 3.18 -6.47
C TYR A 92 0.81 4.21 -6.18
N TRP A 93 0.84 5.27 -6.95
CA TRP A 93 1.80 6.36 -6.76
C TRP A 93 1.34 7.34 -5.68
N GLY A 94 2.27 7.74 -4.83
CA GLY A 94 2.05 8.65 -3.72
C GLY A 94 2.04 7.95 -2.37
N GLY A 95 1.68 8.70 -1.32
CA GLY A 95 1.52 8.21 0.04
C GLY A 95 0.19 7.50 0.27
N TYR A 96 -0.13 7.24 1.54
CA TYR A 96 -1.35 6.52 1.90
C TYR A 96 -2.63 7.29 1.53
N SER A 97 -2.63 8.61 1.67
CA SER A 97 -3.77 9.46 1.28
C SER A 97 -4.03 9.43 -0.23
N ASP A 98 -2.97 9.42 -1.04
CA ASP A 98 -3.07 9.26 -2.50
C ASP A 98 -3.60 7.89 -2.90
N TYR A 99 -3.15 6.84 -2.23
CA TYR A 99 -3.66 5.49 -2.40
C TYR A 99 -5.16 5.42 -2.14
N LEU A 100 -5.64 5.99 -1.04
CA LEU A 100 -7.07 6.01 -0.72
C LEU A 100 -7.91 6.73 -1.79
N ARG A 101 -7.41 7.86 -2.30
CA ARG A 101 -8.07 8.62 -3.37
C ARG A 101 -8.15 7.80 -4.65
N GLN A 102 -7.07 7.18 -5.07
CA GLN A 102 -7.03 6.33 -6.27
C GLN A 102 -7.96 5.12 -6.13
N LYS A 103 -8.02 4.49 -4.95
CA LYS A 103 -8.95 3.39 -4.67
C LYS A 103 -10.42 3.83 -4.75
N GLU A 104 -10.75 5.01 -4.26
CA GLU A 104 -12.10 5.54 -4.35
C GLU A 104 -12.49 5.86 -5.81
N GLU A 105 -11.59 6.43 -6.60
CA GLU A 105 -11.78 6.66 -8.02
C GLU A 105 -12.03 5.35 -8.79
N GLU A 106 -11.23 4.31 -8.52
CA GLU A 106 -11.42 2.97 -9.10
C GLU A 106 -12.79 2.39 -8.74
N ARG A 107 -13.19 2.50 -7.47
CA ARG A 107 -14.50 2.01 -6.99
C ARG A 107 -15.66 2.71 -7.69
N GLN A 108 -15.58 4.02 -7.86
CA GLN A 108 -16.60 4.80 -8.57
C GLN A 108 -16.66 4.41 -10.04
N HIS A 109 -15.53 4.23 -10.71
CA HIS A 109 -15.48 3.75 -12.10
C HIS A 109 -16.14 2.38 -12.25
N GLN A 110 -15.81 1.44 -11.38
CA GLN A 110 -16.39 0.09 -11.38
C GLN A 110 -17.93 0.13 -11.15
N ALA A 111 -18.40 1.02 -10.27
CA ALA A 111 -19.83 1.17 -10.01
C ALA A 111 -20.57 1.69 -11.26
N VAL A 112 -20.04 2.69 -11.94
CA VAL A 112 -20.60 3.24 -13.18
C VAL A 112 -20.62 2.18 -14.29
N GLU A 113 -19.52 1.46 -14.45
CA GLU A 113 -19.39 0.39 -15.46
C GLU A 113 -20.41 -0.73 -15.21
N TYR A 114 -20.60 -1.12 -13.96
CA TYR A 114 -21.59 -2.10 -13.56
C TYR A 114 -23.02 -1.63 -13.87
N GLU A 115 -23.37 -0.37 -13.54
CA GLU A 115 -24.68 0.19 -13.86
C GLU A 115 -24.96 0.21 -15.36
N LEU A 116 -23.98 0.59 -16.17
CA LEU A 116 -24.11 0.60 -17.62
C LEU A 116 -24.32 -0.81 -18.17
N MET A 117 -23.57 -1.77 -17.66
CA MET A 117 -23.71 -3.18 -18.04
C MET A 117 -25.09 -3.74 -17.68
N MET A 118 -25.61 -3.40 -16.49
CA MET A 118 -26.94 -3.82 -16.06
C MET A 118 -28.05 -3.20 -16.91
N LYS A 119 -27.96 -1.92 -17.25
CA LYS A 119 -28.93 -1.24 -18.17
C LYS A 119 -28.90 -1.87 -19.56
N GLU A 120 -27.73 -2.18 -20.09
CA GLU A 120 -27.63 -2.83 -21.40
C GLU A 120 -28.21 -4.25 -21.36
N ARG A 121 -27.96 -4.99 -20.29
CA ARG A 121 -28.58 -6.31 -20.09
C ARG A 121 -30.09 -6.24 -20.06
N GLU A 122 -30.68 -5.32 -19.28
CA GLU A 122 -32.14 -5.12 -19.23
C GLU A 122 -32.73 -4.75 -20.61
N ARG A 123 -32.01 -3.88 -21.35
CA ARG A 123 -32.41 -3.51 -22.72
C ARG A 123 -32.46 -4.72 -23.65
N LEU A 124 -31.42 -5.56 -23.60
CA LEU A 124 -31.35 -6.78 -24.43
C LEU A 124 -32.43 -7.81 -24.04
N GLU A 125 -32.66 -8.02 -22.75
CA GLU A 125 -33.69 -8.92 -22.24
C GLU A 125 -35.08 -8.46 -22.69
N SER A 126 -35.38 -7.16 -22.61
CA SER A 126 -36.65 -6.58 -23.09
C SER A 126 -36.82 -6.74 -24.60
N ALA A 127 -35.77 -6.52 -25.38
CA ALA A 127 -35.80 -6.70 -26.84
C ALA A 127 -36.05 -8.18 -27.23
N VAL A 128 -35.43 -9.12 -26.49
CA VAL A 128 -35.69 -10.56 -26.72
C VAL A 128 -37.13 -10.94 -26.42
N GLN A 129 -37.69 -10.44 -25.29
CA GLN A 129 -39.08 -10.71 -24.94
C GLN A 129 -40.07 -10.11 -25.97
N GLU A 130 -39.84 -8.89 -26.44
CA GLU A 130 -40.65 -8.25 -27.46
C GLU A 130 -40.63 -9.05 -28.78
N ASN A 131 -39.48 -9.50 -29.21
CA ASN A 131 -39.37 -10.30 -30.42
C ASN A 131 -40.00 -11.70 -30.27
N ALA A 132 -39.85 -12.34 -29.08
CA ALA A 132 -40.52 -13.60 -28.81
C ALA A 132 -42.05 -13.48 -28.83
N SER A 133 -42.60 -12.40 -28.30
CA SER A 133 -44.05 -12.12 -28.33
C SER A 133 -44.58 -11.93 -29.76
N LYS A 134 -43.78 -11.32 -30.64
CA LYS A 134 -44.14 -11.14 -32.07
C LYS A 134 -44.13 -12.44 -32.88
N LEU A 135 -43.43 -13.47 -32.43
CA LEU A 135 -43.36 -14.78 -33.08
C LEU A 135 -44.55 -15.70 -32.73
N ILE A 136 -45.30 -15.39 -31.66
CA ILE A 136 -46.45 -16.19 -31.17
C ILE A 136 -47.79 -15.71 -31.77
N ASP A 137 -47.87 -14.50 -32.29
CA ASP A 137 -49.02 -13.92 -33.02
C ASP A 137 -48.88 -14.24 -34.53
#